data_690246663d82b348b69776fcd264922e
#
_entry.id   690246663d82b348b69776fcd264922e
#
_cell.length_a   1.000
_cell.length_b   1.000
_cell.length_c   1.000
_cell.angle_alpha   90.00
_cell.angle_beta   90.00
_cell.angle_gamma   90.00
#
_symmetry.space_group_name_H-M   'P 1'
#
loop_
_entity.id
_entity.type
_entity.pdbx_description
1 polymer ?
#
loop_
_entity_poly.entity_id
_entity_poly.type
_entity_poly.pdbx_seq_one_letter_code
_entity_poly.pdbx_strand_id
1 'polypeptide(L)'
;MRAEKHHKGWNEIKTNDSWAIFKIMGEFVNGFEKMSKIGPCVSVFGSARTKEDDPYYKLAVNVSKKIAEAGYGVITGGGPGIMEAGNRGANLAGGTSVGLNIDLPFEQHDNPYIDSDKSLDFDYFFVRKVMFVKYSQGFVVMPGGFGTLDELFEAITLIQTHKIGKFPIILVGSDFWTGLMDWIKGTMLKAGNISPEDLNLIKIVDTEDEVVEIIDAFYKGHTLSPNF
;
A
#
# COMPACT_ATOMS: atom_id res chain seq x y z
N MET A 1 -34.05 21.18 -3.96
CA MET A 1 -33.56 22.08 -2.88
C MET A 1 -32.08 21.79 -2.68
N ARG A 2 -31.17 22.71 -3.06
CA ARG A 2 -29.74 22.59 -2.74
C ARG A 2 -29.59 22.90 -1.24
N ALA A 3 -29.06 21.96 -0.46
CA ALA A 3 -28.68 22.21 0.91
C ALA A 3 -27.62 23.31 0.95
N GLU A 4 -27.92 24.44 1.59
CA GLU A 4 -26.94 25.47 1.87
C GLU A 4 -25.86 24.88 2.76
N LYS A 5 -24.63 24.83 2.24
CA LYS A 5 -23.45 24.53 3.04
C LYS A 5 -23.26 25.70 4.02
N HIS A 6 -23.68 25.54 5.26
CA HIS A 6 -23.29 26.44 6.33
C HIS A 6 -21.77 26.45 6.42
N HIS A 7 -21.14 27.55 6.00
CA HIS A 7 -19.74 27.81 6.29
C HIS A 7 -19.60 27.98 7.82
N LYS A 8 -19.00 26.98 8.48
CA LYS A 8 -18.64 27.12 9.89
C LYS A 8 -17.69 28.31 10.05
N GLY A 9 -17.93 29.16 11.05
CA GLY A 9 -17.06 30.28 11.32
C GLY A 9 -15.64 29.80 11.70
N TRP A 10 -14.61 30.60 11.36
CA TRP A 10 -13.19 30.25 11.62
C TRP A 10 -12.90 29.87 13.07
N ASN A 11 -13.66 30.42 14.05
CA ASN A 11 -13.51 30.10 15.46
C ASN A 11 -14.13 28.74 15.87
N GLU A 12 -15.15 28.27 15.16
CA GLU A 12 -15.72 26.92 15.35
C GLU A 12 -14.76 25.84 14.84
N ILE A 13 -13.97 26.15 13.81
CA ILE A 13 -12.94 25.26 13.26
C ILE A 13 -11.89 24.96 14.33
N LYS A 14 -11.41 25.94 15.10
CA LYS A 14 -10.39 25.76 16.14
C LYS A 14 -10.78 24.74 17.21
N THR A 15 -12.03 24.71 17.64
CA THR A 15 -12.50 23.76 18.65
C THR A 15 -12.56 22.34 18.08
N ASN A 16 -12.97 22.20 16.81
CA ASN A 16 -12.99 20.93 16.13
C ASN A 16 -11.59 20.35 15.88
N ASP A 17 -10.59 21.22 15.58
CA ASP A 17 -9.21 20.80 15.35
C ASP A 17 -8.57 20.19 16.60
N SER A 18 -8.87 20.74 17.79
CA SER A 18 -8.37 20.17 19.05
C SER A 18 -8.88 18.74 19.29
N TRP A 19 -10.16 18.47 18.95
CA TRP A 19 -10.72 17.12 19.05
C TRP A 19 -10.21 16.18 17.94
N ALA A 20 -9.93 16.71 16.75
CA ALA A 20 -9.34 15.94 15.66
C ALA A 20 -7.96 15.37 16.05
N ILE A 21 -7.14 16.13 16.80
CA ILE A 21 -5.85 15.65 17.30
C ILE A 21 -6.00 14.39 18.15
N PHE A 22 -6.97 14.35 19.06
CA PHE A 22 -7.21 13.16 19.88
C PHE A 22 -7.66 11.94 19.05
N LYS A 23 -8.48 12.16 18.02
CA LYS A 23 -8.87 11.09 17.08
C LYS A 23 -7.65 10.54 16.31
N ILE A 24 -6.84 11.45 15.75
CA ILE A 24 -5.61 11.09 15.04
C ILE A 24 -4.67 10.28 15.96
N MET A 25 -4.46 10.73 17.19
CA MET A 25 -3.66 10.00 18.18
C MET A 25 -4.25 8.62 18.48
N GLY A 26 -5.58 8.54 18.62
CA GLY A 26 -6.28 7.28 18.86
C GLY A 26 -6.07 6.28 17.73
N GLU A 27 -6.15 6.73 16.46
CA GLU A 27 -5.89 5.89 15.29
C GLU A 27 -4.43 5.40 15.24
N PHE A 28 -3.45 6.26 15.55
CA PHE A 28 -2.05 5.84 15.65
C PHE A 28 -1.84 4.78 16.73
N VAL A 29 -2.39 4.99 17.92
CA VAL A 29 -2.27 4.03 19.04
C VAL A 29 -2.88 2.68 18.65
N ASN A 30 -4.12 2.68 18.14
CA ASN A 30 -4.81 1.46 17.71
C ASN A 30 -4.06 0.76 16.58
N GLY A 31 -3.62 1.52 15.56
CA GLY A 31 -2.86 1.00 14.43
C GLY A 31 -1.55 0.34 14.86
N PHE A 32 -0.75 1.02 15.67
CA PHE A 32 0.52 0.47 16.18
C PHE A 32 0.30 -0.75 17.06
N GLU A 33 -0.69 -0.72 17.95
CA GLU A 33 -0.98 -1.86 18.82
C GLU A 33 -1.38 -3.12 18.03
N LYS A 34 -2.26 -2.97 17.04
CA LYS A 34 -2.71 -4.11 16.23
C LYS A 34 -1.61 -4.58 15.27
N MET A 35 -1.01 -3.67 14.51
CA MET A 35 -0.03 -4.03 13.48
C MET A 35 1.25 -4.64 14.06
N SER A 36 1.69 -4.23 15.25
CA SER A 36 2.89 -4.80 15.89
C SER A 36 2.78 -6.29 16.23
N LYS A 37 1.57 -6.84 16.23
CA LYS A 37 1.28 -8.25 16.55
C LYS A 37 1.15 -9.15 15.31
N ILE A 38 1.12 -8.56 14.10
CA ILE A 38 0.79 -9.29 12.87
C ILE A 38 2.00 -10.02 12.27
N GLY A 39 3.19 -9.49 12.45
CA GLY A 39 4.41 -10.05 11.86
C GLY A 39 4.77 -9.43 10.49
N PRO A 40 5.76 -9.98 9.78
CA PRO A 40 6.24 -9.42 8.53
C PRO A 40 5.20 -9.57 7.42
N CYS A 41 4.88 -8.47 6.74
CA CYS A 41 3.91 -8.42 5.66
C CYS A 41 4.45 -7.70 4.43
N VAL A 42 3.87 -7.99 3.27
CA VAL A 42 4.08 -7.27 2.01
C VAL A 42 2.79 -6.55 1.64
N SER A 43 2.89 -5.27 1.31
CA SER A 43 1.72 -4.51 0.86
C SER A 43 1.49 -4.65 -0.63
N VAL A 44 0.24 -4.87 -1.02
CA VAL A 44 -0.20 -4.99 -2.41
C VAL A 44 -1.17 -3.86 -2.73
N PHE A 45 -0.79 -3.03 -3.70
CA PHE A 45 -1.54 -1.88 -4.17
C PHE A 45 -1.98 -2.05 -5.62
N GLY A 46 -3.09 -1.43 -5.98
CA GLY A 46 -3.58 -1.42 -7.35
C GLY A 46 -4.99 -0.83 -7.46
N SER A 47 -5.58 -0.94 -8.64
CA SER A 47 -6.88 -0.35 -8.92
C SER A 47 -8.02 -1.06 -8.20
N ALA A 48 -8.85 -0.29 -7.48
CA ALA A 48 -10.13 -0.75 -6.93
C ALA A 48 -11.18 -1.11 -8.02
N ARG A 49 -10.92 -0.75 -9.28
CA ARG A 49 -11.85 -0.93 -10.40
C ARG A 49 -11.55 -2.16 -11.26
N THR A 50 -10.47 -2.87 -10.98
CA THR A 50 -10.07 -4.09 -11.70
C THR A 50 -11.08 -5.20 -11.38
N LYS A 51 -11.64 -5.82 -12.42
CA LYS A 51 -12.65 -6.88 -12.28
C LYS A 51 -11.99 -8.24 -12.09
N GLU A 52 -12.72 -9.21 -11.55
CA GLU A 52 -12.21 -10.57 -11.29
C GLU A 52 -11.79 -11.34 -12.56
N ASP A 53 -12.38 -11.03 -13.71
CA ASP A 53 -12.03 -11.65 -15.01
C ASP A 53 -10.78 -11.04 -15.64
N ASP A 54 -10.33 -9.88 -15.17
CA ASP A 54 -9.13 -9.18 -15.64
C ASP A 54 -7.86 -10.00 -15.39
N PRO A 55 -6.93 -10.06 -16.36
CA PRO A 55 -5.64 -10.73 -16.18
C PRO A 55 -4.84 -10.23 -14.97
N TYR A 56 -4.86 -8.92 -14.69
CA TYR A 56 -4.16 -8.35 -13.56
C TYR A 56 -4.78 -8.70 -12.20
N TYR A 57 -6.10 -8.91 -12.14
CA TYR A 57 -6.72 -9.44 -10.92
C TYR A 57 -6.21 -10.85 -10.62
N LYS A 58 -6.21 -11.74 -11.63
CA LYS A 58 -5.73 -13.11 -11.49
C LYS A 58 -4.25 -13.18 -11.14
N LEU A 59 -3.44 -12.31 -11.75
CA LEU A 59 -2.03 -12.19 -11.44
C LEU A 59 -1.83 -11.70 -10.00
N ALA A 60 -2.59 -10.71 -9.52
CA ALA A 60 -2.52 -10.24 -8.14
C ALA A 60 -2.89 -11.32 -7.12
N VAL A 61 -3.89 -12.17 -7.42
CA VAL A 61 -4.21 -13.36 -6.60
C VAL A 61 -3.01 -14.29 -6.52
N ASN A 62 -2.38 -14.62 -7.66
CA ASN A 62 -1.23 -15.53 -7.70
C ASN A 62 -0.01 -14.95 -6.98
N VAL A 63 0.31 -13.68 -7.22
CA VAL A 63 1.39 -12.95 -6.54
C VAL A 63 1.20 -13.02 -5.02
N SER A 64 0.02 -12.65 -4.55
CA SER A 64 -0.27 -12.62 -3.11
C SER A 64 -0.30 -14.00 -2.46
N LYS A 65 -0.76 -15.02 -3.21
CA LYS A 65 -0.68 -16.41 -2.79
C LYS A 65 0.77 -16.85 -2.59
N LYS A 66 1.65 -16.57 -3.55
CA LYS A 66 3.08 -16.91 -3.44
C LYS A 66 3.80 -16.13 -2.34
N ILE A 67 3.47 -14.87 -2.12
CA ILE A 67 3.96 -14.07 -0.99
C ILE A 67 3.58 -14.76 0.34
N ALA A 68 2.34 -15.22 0.46
CA ALA A 68 1.88 -15.91 1.66
C ALA A 68 2.55 -17.30 1.82
N GLU A 69 2.72 -18.07 0.74
CA GLU A 69 3.46 -19.33 0.72
C GLU A 69 4.93 -19.16 1.13
N ALA A 70 5.53 -17.99 0.85
CA ALA A 70 6.88 -17.62 1.28
C ALA A 70 6.95 -17.19 2.76
N GLY A 71 5.83 -17.17 3.49
CA GLY A 71 5.76 -16.88 4.92
C GLY A 71 5.53 -15.42 5.28
N TYR A 72 5.20 -14.56 4.31
CA TYR A 72 4.82 -13.18 4.57
C TYR A 72 3.29 -13.05 4.66
N GLY A 73 2.80 -12.14 5.51
CA GLY A 73 1.42 -11.67 5.41
C GLY A 73 1.22 -10.74 4.22
N VAL A 74 -0.04 -10.53 3.83
CA VAL A 74 -0.41 -9.56 2.78
C VAL A 74 -1.23 -8.44 3.40
N ILE A 75 -0.82 -7.20 3.17
CA ILE A 75 -1.57 -6.00 3.54
C ILE A 75 -2.14 -5.36 2.28
N THR A 76 -3.41 -5.00 2.31
CA THR A 76 -4.05 -4.19 1.27
C THR A 76 -4.84 -3.04 1.87
N GLY A 77 -5.41 -2.18 1.02
CA GLY A 77 -6.36 -1.14 1.46
C GLY A 77 -7.76 -1.64 1.80
N GLY A 78 -8.00 -2.96 1.79
CA GLY A 78 -9.24 -3.60 2.24
C GLY A 78 -10.43 -3.52 1.28
N GLY A 79 -10.36 -2.71 0.23
CA GLY A 79 -11.42 -2.50 -0.73
C GLY A 79 -11.50 -3.56 -1.85
N PRO A 80 -12.26 -3.28 -2.92
CA PRO A 80 -12.44 -4.18 -4.06
C PRO A 80 -11.23 -4.19 -5.03
N GLY A 81 -11.35 -4.95 -6.10
CA GLY A 81 -10.39 -5.01 -7.20
C GLY A 81 -9.07 -5.65 -6.80
N ILE A 82 -7.97 -4.97 -7.06
CA ILE A 82 -6.63 -5.50 -6.74
C ILE A 82 -6.44 -5.72 -5.23
N MET A 83 -7.04 -4.91 -4.38
CA MET A 83 -6.99 -5.09 -2.93
C MET A 83 -7.65 -6.40 -2.51
N GLU A 84 -8.84 -6.67 -3.06
CA GLU A 84 -9.55 -7.93 -2.87
C GLU A 84 -8.73 -9.11 -3.42
N ALA A 85 -8.18 -8.99 -4.63
CA ALA A 85 -7.33 -10.01 -5.23
C ALA A 85 -6.14 -10.35 -4.32
N GLY A 86 -5.51 -9.32 -3.73
CA GLY A 86 -4.41 -9.48 -2.78
C GLY A 86 -4.80 -10.27 -1.54
N ASN A 87 -5.88 -9.87 -0.87
CA ASN A 87 -6.39 -10.58 0.31
C ASN A 87 -6.86 -12.01 -0.03
N ARG A 88 -7.52 -12.19 -1.19
CA ARG A 88 -7.94 -13.51 -1.67
C ARG A 88 -6.75 -14.46 -1.89
N GLY A 89 -5.66 -13.95 -2.47
CA GLY A 89 -4.43 -14.74 -2.65
C GLY A 89 -3.84 -15.22 -1.34
N ALA A 90 -3.73 -14.33 -0.34
CA ALA A 90 -3.27 -14.68 1.00
C ALA A 90 -4.17 -15.72 1.67
N ASN A 91 -5.48 -15.53 1.60
CA ASN A 91 -6.48 -16.45 2.17
C ASN A 91 -6.40 -17.84 1.53
N LEU A 92 -6.24 -17.93 0.19
CA LEU A 92 -6.09 -19.21 -0.53
C LEU A 92 -4.85 -20.00 -0.10
N ALA A 93 -3.79 -19.33 0.33
CA ALA A 93 -2.58 -19.95 0.86
C ALA A 93 -2.69 -20.25 2.37
N GLY A 94 -3.77 -19.90 3.04
CA GLY A 94 -3.90 -19.99 4.49
C GLY A 94 -2.96 -19.03 5.25
N GLY A 95 -2.49 -17.97 4.58
CA GLY A 95 -1.61 -16.95 5.13
C GLY A 95 -2.36 -15.80 5.78
N THR A 96 -1.62 -14.91 6.43
CA THR A 96 -2.16 -13.71 7.08
C THR A 96 -2.66 -12.69 6.05
N SER A 97 -3.91 -12.25 6.20
CA SER A 97 -4.60 -11.32 5.31
C SER A 97 -5.08 -10.09 6.07
N VAL A 98 -4.50 -8.93 5.77
CA VAL A 98 -4.71 -7.67 6.50
C VAL A 98 -5.39 -6.64 5.61
N GLY A 99 -6.38 -5.95 6.15
CA GLY A 99 -7.02 -4.79 5.53
C GLY A 99 -6.75 -3.52 6.32
N LEU A 100 -6.16 -2.51 5.68
CA LEU A 100 -6.08 -1.16 6.22
C LEU A 100 -7.08 -0.29 5.48
N ASN A 101 -8.30 -0.26 5.97
CA ASN A 101 -9.43 0.39 5.32
C ASN A 101 -9.40 1.91 5.53
N ILE A 102 -10.07 2.65 4.67
CA ILE A 102 -10.31 4.09 4.84
C ILE A 102 -11.81 4.33 4.72
N ASP A 103 -12.37 5.07 5.66
CA ASP A 103 -13.77 5.47 5.58
C ASP A 103 -13.97 6.45 4.41
N LEU A 104 -14.60 5.97 3.35
CA LEU A 104 -14.92 6.75 2.17
C LEU A 104 -16.44 6.82 1.99
N PRO A 105 -17.00 7.99 1.61
CA PRO A 105 -18.44 8.15 1.43
C PRO A 105 -19.07 7.22 0.37
N PHE A 106 -18.25 6.54 -0.43
CA PHE A 106 -18.66 5.75 -1.59
C PHE A 106 -18.23 4.28 -1.54
N GLU A 107 -17.36 3.89 -0.59
CA GLU A 107 -16.92 2.52 -0.39
C GLU A 107 -17.39 2.06 0.99
N GLN A 108 -18.29 1.06 1.06
CA GLN A 108 -19.00 0.72 2.28
C GLN A 108 -18.65 -0.67 2.87
N HIS A 109 -17.84 -1.46 2.19
CA HIS A 109 -17.60 -2.85 2.65
C HIS A 109 -16.16 -3.28 2.44
N ASP A 110 -15.60 -3.86 3.51
CA ASP A 110 -14.37 -4.62 3.45
C ASP A 110 -14.54 -5.82 2.52
N ASN A 111 -13.49 -6.20 1.82
CA ASN A 111 -13.56 -7.43 1.03
C ASN A 111 -13.57 -8.67 1.97
N PRO A 112 -14.24 -9.77 1.55
CA PRO A 112 -14.51 -10.91 2.44
C PRO A 112 -13.27 -11.77 2.77
N TYR A 113 -12.10 -11.46 2.21
CA TYR A 113 -10.89 -12.26 2.35
C TYR A 113 -9.92 -11.72 3.41
N ILE A 114 -10.28 -10.66 4.12
CA ILE A 114 -9.52 -10.12 5.25
C ILE A 114 -9.78 -10.98 6.49
N ASP A 115 -8.74 -11.28 7.25
CA ASP A 115 -8.90 -11.96 8.55
C ASP A 115 -9.72 -11.08 9.50
N SER A 116 -10.72 -11.64 10.15
CA SER A 116 -11.70 -10.89 10.94
C SER A 116 -11.11 -10.08 12.10
N ASP A 117 -9.93 -10.47 12.58
CA ASP A 117 -9.18 -9.79 13.65
C ASP A 117 -8.11 -8.82 13.10
N LYS A 118 -7.96 -8.72 11.77
CA LYS A 118 -6.93 -7.94 11.08
C LYS A 118 -7.50 -6.90 10.10
N SER A 119 -8.76 -6.53 10.27
CA SER A 119 -9.36 -5.36 9.62
C SER A 119 -9.18 -4.14 10.52
N LEU A 120 -8.60 -3.08 9.98
CA LEU A 120 -8.36 -1.80 10.66
C LEU A 120 -8.97 -0.67 9.83
N ASP A 121 -9.83 0.13 10.46
CA ASP A 121 -10.48 1.28 9.83
C ASP A 121 -9.78 2.58 10.24
N PHE A 122 -9.61 3.48 9.29
CA PHE A 122 -8.98 4.79 9.45
C PHE A 122 -9.88 5.89 8.87
N ASP A 123 -10.02 6.99 9.59
CA ASP A 123 -10.65 8.22 9.09
C ASP A 123 -9.62 9.10 8.34
N TYR A 124 -8.32 8.94 8.67
CA TYR A 124 -7.25 9.80 8.16
C TYR A 124 -6.28 9.04 7.26
N PHE A 125 -6.19 9.47 5.98
CA PHE A 125 -5.28 8.89 4.99
C PHE A 125 -3.84 8.83 5.47
N PHE A 126 -3.32 9.91 6.07
CA PHE A 126 -1.92 9.98 6.50
C PHE A 126 -1.60 9.03 7.66
N VAL A 127 -2.56 8.71 8.54
CA VAL A 127 -2.36 7.70 9.58
C VAL A 127 -2.23 6.32 8.94
N ARG A 128 -3.14 5.98 8.03
CA ARG A 128 -3.12 4.72 7.27
C ARG A 128 -1.81 4.55 6.50
N LYS A 129 -1.34 5.60 5.81
CA LYS A 129 -0.07 5.59 5.07
C LYS A 129 1.13 5.25 5.96
N VAL A 130 1.18 5.80 7.17
CA VAL A 130 2.21 5.47 8.16
C VAL A 130 2.19 3.97 8.49
N MET A 131 1.01 3.35 8.63
CA MET A 131 0.91 1.90 8.88
C MET A 131 1.45 1.09 7.71
N PHE A 132 1.08 1.43 6.46
CA PHE A 132 1.62 0.77 5.27
C PHE A 132 3.14 0.84 5.23
N VAL A 133 3.71 2.03 5.35
CA VAL A 133 5.15 2.24 5.28
C VAL A 133 5.89 1.54 6.43
N LYS A 134 5.36 1.64 7.65
CA LYS A 134 6.04 1.11 8.84
C LYS A 134 6.12 -0.43 8.86
N TYR A 135 5.03 -1.09 8.49
CA TYR A 135 4.90 -2.54 8.70
C TYR A 135 5.09 -3.39 7.44
N SER A 136 5.37 -2.77 6.30
CA SER A 136 5.63 -3.52 5.07
C SER A 136 7.11 -3.87 4.91
N GLN A 137 7.34 -5.10 4.48
CA GLN A 137 8.64 -5.61 4.07
C GLN A 137 8.85 -5.49 2.55
N GLY A 138 7.89 -4.99 1.82
CA GLY A 138 7.93 -4.74 0.39
C GLY A 138 6.62 -4.14 -0.10
N PHE A 139 6.69 -3.38 -1.18
CA PHE A 139 5.53 -2.89 -1.91
C PHE A 139 5.45 -3.58 -3.26
N VAL A 140 4.35 -4.25 -3.51
CA VAL A 140 3.96 -4.81 -4.80
C VAL A 140 2.86 -3.94 -5.37
N VAL A 141 3.14 -3.32 -6.50
CA VAL A 141 2.28 -2.29 -7.09
C VAL A 141 1.77 -2.78 -8.43
N MET A 142 0.53 -3.19 -8.48
CA MET A 142 -0.21 -3.56 -9.67
C MET A 142 -0.71 -2.31 -10.40
N PRO A 143 -1.14 -2.42 -11.66
CA PRO A 143 -1.77 -1.31 -12.38
C PRO A 143 -2.86 -0.62 -11.57
N GLY A 144 -2.80 0.71 -11.49
CA GLY A 144 -3.72 1.46 -10.66
C GLY A 144 -3.81 2.95 -10.98
N GLY A 145 -4.64 3.65 -10.22
CA GLY A 145 -4.89 5.07 -10.38
C GLY A 145 -4.05 5.96 -9.44
N PHE A 146 -4.55 7.17 -9.19
CA PHE A 146 -3.85 8.17 -8.36
C PHE A 146 -3.56 7.69 -6.95
N GLY A 147 -4.48 6.96 -6.30
CA GLY A 147 -4.23 6.42 -4.96
C GLY A 147 -3.08 5.41 -4.95
N THR A 148 -2.96 4.58 -5.99
CA THR A 148 -1.83 3.64 -6.14
C THR A 148 -0.51 4.39 -6.34
N LEU A 149 -0.51 5.45 -7.16
CA LEU A 149 0.68 6.30 -7.38
C LEU A 149 1.05 7.09 -6.13
N ASP A 150 0.09 7.53 -5.34
CA ASP A 150 0.28 8.27 -4.10
C ASP A 150 1.07 7.43 -3.08
N GLU A 151 0.70 6.16 -2.88
CA GLU A 151 1.45 5.24 -2.01
C GLU A 151 2.84 4.90 -2.58
N LEU A 152 2.92 4.68 -3.90
CA LEU A 152 4.18 4.38 -4.59
C LEU A 152 5.20 5.52 -4.42
N PHE A 153 4.81 6.75 -4.73
CA PHE A 153 5.74 7.88 -4.69
C PHE A 153 6.09 8.32 -3.28
N GLU A 154 5.20 8.13 -2.31
CA GLU A 154 5.55 8.34 -0.91
C GLU A 154 6.66 7.38 -0.45
N ALA A 155 6.52 6.08 -0.71
CA ALA A 155 7.54 5.09 -0.36
C ALA A 155 8.89 5.40 -1.03
N ILE A 156 8.89 5.69 -2.33
CA ILE A 156 10.09 6.08 -3.07
C ILE A 156 10.76 7.29 -2.41
N THR A 157 9.98 8.33 -2.10
CA THR A 157 10.48 9.56 -1.50
C THR A 157 11.09 9.33 -0.12
N LEU A 158 10.43 8.53 0.72
CA LEU A 158 10.91 8.21 2.06
C LEU A 158 12.22 7.40 2.05
N ILE A 159 12.35 6.45 1.12
CA ILE A 159 13.58 5.68 0.93
C ILE A 159 14.69 6.57 0.36
N GLN A 160 14.40 7.35 -0.69
CA GLN A 160 15.34 8.27 -1.32
C GLN A 160 15.92 9.27 -0.32
N THR A 161 15.08 9.80 0.56
CA THR A 161 15.47 10.80 1.57
C THR A 161 16.02 10.17 2.86
N HIS A 162 16.21 8.86 2.91
CA HIS A 162 16.69 8.11 4.08
C HIS A 162 15.85 8.32 5.35
N LYS A 163 14.55 8.56 5.20
CA LYS A 163 13.62 8.65 6.33
C LYS A 163 13.21 7.27 6.85
N ILE A 164 13.28 6.26 5.99
CA ILE A 164 13.03 4.86 6.32
C ILE A 164 14.14 3.98 5.74
N GLY A 165 14.23 2.74 6.22
CA GLY A 165 15.07 1.72 5.62
C GLY A 165 14.66 1.38 4.19
N LYS A 166 15.58 0.80 3.41
CA LYS A 166 15.24 0.29 2.07
C LYS A 166 14.42 -0.99 2.22
N PHE A 167 13.43 -1.13 1.36
CA PHE A 167 12.71 -2.38 1.11
C PHE A 167 12.36 -2.49 -0.38
N PRO A 168 12.04 -3.67 -0.91
CA PRO A 168 11.72 -3.84 -2.33
C PRO A 168 10.46 -3.07 -2.73
N ILE A 169 10.54 -2.28 -3.81
CA ILE A 169 9.39 -1.68 -4.50
C ILE A 169 9.32 -2.33 -5.87
N ILE A 170 8.25 -3.09 -6.10
CA ILE A 170 8.08 -3.97 -7.26
C ILE A 170 6.82 -3.56 -8.02
N LEU A 171 7.00 -3.07 -9.23
CA LEU A 171 5.90 -2.77 -10.16
C LEU A 171 5.61 -4.01 -10.99
N VAL A 172 4.39 -4.50 -10.96
CA VAL A 172 3.96 -5.69 -11.72
C VAL A 172 3.16 -5.26 -12.93
N GLY A 173 3.56 -5.75 -14.11
CA GLY A 173 2.94 -5.42 -15.39
C GLY A 173 3.71 -4.40 -16.18
N SER A 174 4.73 -4.86 -16.92
CA SER A 174 5.63 -4.01 -17.71
C SER A 174 4.89 -3.15 -18.73
N ASP A 175 3.85 -3.70 -19.35
CA ASP A 175 3.01 -2.97 -20.33
C ASP A 175 2.40 -1.70 -19.75
N PHE A 176 1.99 -1.73 -18.50
CA PHE A 176 1.41 -0.56 -17.84
C PHE A 176 2.47 0.43 -17.34
N TRP A 177 3.56 -0.08 -16.76
CA TRP A 177 4.53 0.75 -16.05
C TRP A 177 5.63 1.35 -16.91
N THR A 178 5.91 0.79 -18.10
CA THR A 178 6.98 1.27 -19.00
C THR A 178 6.83 2.74 -19.32
N GLY A 179 5.62 3.21 -19.64
CA GLY A 179 5.38 4.62 -19.95
C GLY A 179 5.72 5.59 -18.81
N LEU A 180 5.43 5.20 -17.56
CA LEU A 180 5.81 5.99 -16.38
C LEU A 180 7.33 6.02 -16.21
N MET A 181 8.00 4.87 -16.36
CA MET A 181 9.45 4.79 -16.23
C MET A 181 10.17 5.54 -17.34
N ASP A 182 9.65 5.53 -18.55
CA ASP A 182 10.19 6.32 -19.67
C ASP A 182 10.08 7.81 -19.39
N TRP A 183 8.95 8.25 -18.82
CA TRP A 183 8.80 9.66 -18.41
C TRP A 183 9.76 10.02 -17.26
N ILE A 184 9.90 9.17 -16.25
CA ILE A 184 10.84 9.37 -15.14
C ILE A 184 12.28 9.51 -15.67
N LYS A 185 12.71 8.60 -16.56
CA LYS A 185 14.06 8.60 -17.15
C LYS A 185 14.24 9.78 -18.12
N GLY A 186 13.27 9.97 -19.02
CA GLY A 186 13.36 10.98 -20.10
C GLY A 186 13.14 12.41 -19.64
N THR A 187 12.45 12.61 -18.51
CA THR A 187 12.06 13.94 -18.02
C THR A 187 12.70 14.25 -16.68
N MET A 188 12.37 13.50 -15.63
CA MET A 188 12.84 13.81 -14.27
C MET A 188 14.36 13.65 -14.12
N LEU A 189 14.91 12.53 -14.57
CA LEU A 189 16.35 12.29 -14.52
C LEU A 189 17.11 13.25 -15.41
N LYS A 190 16.62 13.47 -16.64
CA LYS A 190 17.25 14.40 -17.60
C LYS A 190 17.25 15.85 -17.10
N ALA A 191 16.22 16.25 -16.35
CA ALA A 191 16.14 17.57 -15.73
C ALA A 191 16.94 17.69 -14.42
N GLY A 192 17.56 16.60 -13.94
CA GLY A 192 18.32 16.56 -12.69
C GLY A 192 17.45 16.60 -11.43
N ASN A 193 16.16 16.27 -11.52
CA ASN A 193 15.25 16.25 -10.38
C ASN A 193 15.42 14.98 -9.51
N ILE A 194 16.02 13.95 -10.08
CA ILE A 194 16.42 12.70 -9.41
C ILE A 194 17.80 12.28 -9.87
N SER A 195 18.46 11.40 -9.12
CA SER A 195 19.76 10.83 -9.46
C SER A 195 19.63 9.50 -10.23
N PRO A 196 20.66 9.06 -10.98
CA PRO A 196 20.63 7.75 -11.63
C PRO A 196 20.42 6.58 -10.65
N GLU A 197 20.93 6.70 -9.43
CA GLU A 197 20.81 5.70 -8.38
C GLU A 197 19.37 5.50 -7.92
N ASP A 198 18.54 6.54 -8.01
CA ASP A 198 17.11 6.50 -7.62
C ASP A 198 16.31 5.53 -8.49
N LEU A 199 16.73 5.32 -9.74
CA LEU A 199 16.10 4.34 -10.63
C LEU A 199 16.24 2.90 -10.12
N ASN A 200 17.23 2.62 -9.28
CA ASN A 200 17.44 1.29 -8.71
C ASN A 200 16.46 0.95 -7.57
N LEU A 201 15.72 1.95 -7.07
CA LEU A 201 14.71 1.77 -6.03
C LEU A 201 13.51 0.95 -6.52
N ILE A 202 13.29 0.90 -7.83
CA ILE A 202 12.11 0.30 -8.45
C ILE A 202 12.55 -0.90 -9.31
N LYS A 203 11.79 -2.00 -9.20
CA LYS A 203 11.91 -3.16 -10.09
C LYS A 203 10.61 -3.34 -10.85
N ILE A 204 10.69 -3.71 -12.13
CA ILE A 204 9.51 -4.05 -12.94
C ILE A 204 9.59 -5.52 -13.27
N VAL A 205 8.48 -6.23 -13.09
CA VAL A 205 8.34 -7.67 -13.34
C VAL A 205 6.97 -7.98 -13.92
N ASP A 206 6.81 -9.18 -14.47
CA ASP A 206 5.56 -9.61 -15.09
C ASP A 206 4.99 -10.90 -14.50
N THR A 207 5.72 -11.54 -13.58
CA THR A 207 5.33 -12.84 -13.02
C THR A 207 5.35 -12.84 -11.49
N GLU A 208 4.55 -13.71 -10.90
CA GLU A 208 4.49 -13.92 -9.46
C GLU A 208 5.80 -14.48 -8.88
N ASP A 209 6.53 -15.27 -9.67
CA ASP A 209 7.81 -15.85 -9.23
C ASP A 209 8.88 -14.77 -9.06
N GLU A 210 9.00 -13.87 -10.05
CA GLU A 210 9.95 -12.74 -9.98
C GLU A 210 9.70 -11.86 -8.77
N VAL A 211 8.43 -11.64 -8.37
CA VAL A 211 8.10 -10.86 -7.17
C VAL A 211 8.71 -11.49 -5.92
N VAL A 212 8.50 -12.79 -5.70
CA VAL A 212 9.00 -13.48 -4.51
C VAL A 212 10.54 -13.58 -4.55
N GLU A 213 11.11 -13.86 -5.70
CA GLU A 213 12.57 -13.90 -5.87
C GLU A 213 13.24 -12.57 -5.47
N ILE A 214 12.66 -11.42 -5.82
CA ILE A 214 13.18 -10.11 -5.44
C ILE A 214 13.11 -9.90 -3.94
N ILE A 215 11.96 -10.25 -3.32
CA ILE A 215 11.78 -10.10 -1.86
C ILE A 215 12.77 -11.00 -1.12
N ASP A 216 12.86 -12.26 -1.47
CA ASP A 216 13.75 -13.23 -0.83
C ASP A 216 15.23 -12.86 -1.03
N ALA A 217 15.60 -12.43 -2.23
CA ALA A 217 16.96 -11.98 -2.50
C ALA A 217 17.36 -10.78 -1.63
N PHE A 218 16.43 -9.84 -1.42
CA PHE A 218 16.66 -8.70 -0.55
C PHE A 218 16.86 -9.13 0.90
N TYR A 219 15.98 -10.01 1.43
CA TYR A 219 16.03 -10.42 2.84
C TYR A 219 17.05 -11.51 3.16
N LYS A 220 17.75 -12.08 2.19
CA LYS A 220 18.95 -12.89 2.46
C LYS A 220 20.07 -12.11 3.18
N GLY A 221 20.10 -10.77 3.03
CA GLY A 221 21.09 -9.90 3.66
C GLY A 221 20.53 -8.87 4.64
N HIS A 222 19.21 -8.92 4.91
CA HIS A 222 18.53 -7.93 5.75
C HIS A 222 17.63 -8.60 6.78
N THR A 223 17.46 -7.96 7.93
CA THR A 223 16.57 -8.46 9.00
C THR A 223 15.16 -7.95 8.75
N LEU A 224 14.17 -8.82 8.94
CA LEU A 224 12.76 -8.45 8.95
C LEU A 224 12.44 -7.63 10.21
N SER A 225 12.00 -6.40 10.04
CA SER A 225 11.64 -5.49 11.14
C SER A 225 10.73 -4.37 10.63
N PRO A 226 9.97 -3.71 11.50
CA PRO A 226 9.32 -2.44 11.13
C PRO A 226 10.35 -1.42 10.62
N ASN A 227 9.97 -0.59 9.64
CA ASN A 227 10.91 0.30 8.93
C ASN A 227 11.36 1.52 9.74
N PHE A 228 10.69 1.82 10.86
CA PHE A 228 11.06 2.86 11.82
C PHE A 228 10.34 2.68 13.15
#